data_9a5ab1c7270d44417aa651aea7b79b92
#
_entry.id   9a5ab1c7270d44417aa651aea7b79b92
#
_cell.length_a   1.000
_cell.length_b   1.000
_cell.length_c   1.000
_cell.angle_alpha   90.00
_cell.angle_beta   90.00
_cell.angle_gamma   90.00
#
_symmetry.space_group_name_H-M   'P 1'
#
loop_
_entity.id
_entity.type
_entity.pdbx_description
1 polymer ?
#
loop_
_entity_poly.entity_id
_entity_poly.type
_entity_poly.pdbx_seq_one_letter_code
_entity_poly.pdbx_strand_id
1 'polypeptide(L)'
;MSKKGEYETGKSKALRVAIVGCFAVFTVFAMIASLLFGSADISFEVILHTLMGNVQTTDEMVIWNIRFPRNIVGALVGANLAVSGAILQAVMKNPLADPGIVGVSSGAGLAGVIMLIFMPEASLLLTPVAFIGAMLSAAAVYALAWKNGIRPSRIILAGVAVSAFLGSGISALLVFYSDKVQGALLWMVGGLSARSWPQVESLFPYTILGLVFAICGCKALTILSLGDETARGLGLPVEKVRFTMTAVAALLAAGAVSIAGLIGFVGLVVPHIVRLIVGTDYKYVVPGSAILGAGVLVFCDTLGRVLFSPIEIPAGIIMAFLGAPFFLYLLRRSA
;
A
#
# COMPACT_ATOMS: atom_id res chain seq x y z
N MET A 1 -21.69 -31.87 2.41
CA MET A 1 -21.91 -30.98 3.60
C MET A 1 -20.54 -30.49 4.04
N SER A 2 -20.20 -29.27 3.67
CA SER A 2 -18.84 -28.69 3.77
C SER A 2 -18.64 -28.03 5.11
N LYS A 3 -17.48 -28.28 5.74
CA LYS A 3 -16.99 -27.66 7.02
C LYS A 3 -16.71 -26.13 6.89
N LYS A 4 -17.68 -25.37 6.40
CA LYS A 4 -17.58 -23.90 6.19
C LYS A 4 -17.97 -23.05 7.40
N GLY A 5 -18.18 -23.67 8.60
CA GLY A 5 -18.75 -23.02 9.77
C GLY A 5 -17.81 -22.73 10.94
N GLU A 6 -16.52 -23.04 10.87
CA GLU A 6 -15.66 -23.04 12.09
C GLU A 6 -14.68 -21.88 12.23
N TYR A 7 -14.75 -20.82 11.40
CA TYR A 7 -13.84 -19.66 11.53
C TYR A 7 -14.45 -18.41 12.22
N GLU A 8 -15.63 -18.49 12.78
CA GLU A 8 -16.05 -17.54 13.79
C GLU A 8 -15.42 -17.90 15.14
N THR A 9 -14.13 -17.67 15.23
CA THR A 9 -13.48 -17.73 16.54
C THR A 9 -14.07 -16.63 17.40
N GLY A 10 -14.80 -17.01 18.44
CA GLY A 10 -15.28 -16.13 19.51
C GLY A 10 -14.13 -15.50 20.31
N LYS A 11 -13.13 -14.93 19.60
CA LYS A 11 -12.02 -14.21 20.21
C LYS A 11 -12.57 -13.02 20.97
N SER A 12 -12.24 -12.93 22.25
CA SER A 12 -12.64 -11.81 23.09
C SER A 12 -12.12 -10.49 22.52
N LYS A 13 -12.82 -9.38 22.78
CA LYS A 13 -12.37 -8.04 22.38
C LYS A 13 -10.94 -7.75 22.86
N ALA A 14 -10.63 -8.16 24.10
CA ALA A 14 -9.32 -8.01 24.70
C ALA A 14 -8.22 -8.74 23.90
N LEU A 15 -8.48 -9.96 23.43
CA LEU A 15 -7.52 -10.71 22.60
C LEU A 15 -7.28 -10.05 21.25
N ARG A 16 -8.32 -9.53 20.59
CA ARG A 16 -8.16 -8.81 19.30
C ARG A 16 -7.34 -7.54 19.49
N VAL A 17 -7.56 -6.78 20.54
CA VAL A 17 -6.76 -5.59 20.88
C VAL A 17 -5.32 -5.98 21.19
N ALA A 18 -5.09 -7.03 21.95
CA ALA A 18 -3.74 -7.53 22.24
C ALA A 18 -2.99 -7.94 20.97
N ILE A 19 -3.67 -8.59 20.01
CA ILE A 19 -3.08 -8.95 18.71
C ILE A 19 -2.66 -7.70 17.91
N VAL A 20 -3.53 -6.68 17.84
CA VAL A 20 -3.18 -5.41 17.19
C VAL A 20 -2.00 -4.74 17.92
N GLY A 21 -1.93 -4.86 19.24
CA GLY A 21 -0.77 -4.45 20.03
C GLY A 21 0.52 -5.19 19.64
N CYS A 22 0.45 -6.50 19.38
CA CYS A 22 1.59 -7.26 18.86
C CYS A 22 2.05 -6.77 17.48
N PHE A 23 1.11 -6.39 16.59
CA PHE A 23 1.45 -5.77 15.31
C PHE A 23 2.17 -4.44 15.52
N ALA A 24 1.75 -3.63 16.50
CA ALA A 24 2.42 -2.36 16.83
C ALA A 24 3.85 -2.61 17.35
N VAL A 25 4.05 -3.60 18.22
CA VAL A 25 5.39 -4.01 18.69
C VAL A 25 6.28 -4.44 17.53
N PHE A 26 5.77 -5.27 16.62
CA PHE A 26 6.50 -5.65 15.40
C PHE A 26 6.87 -4.43 14.55
N THR A 27 5.96 -3.50 14.35
CA THR A 27 6.20 -2.28 13.57
C THR A 27 7.28 -1.41 14.21
N VAL A 28 7.22 -1.19 15.52
CA VAL A 28 8.25 -0.45 16.27
C VAL A 28 9.61 -1.16 16.15
N PHE A 29 9.63 -2.48 16.30
CA PHE A 29 10.84 -3.27 16.09
C PHE A 29 11.41 -3.10 14.67
N ALA A 30 10.57 -3.20 13.64
CA ALA A 30 11.00 -3.00 12.25
C ALA A 30 11.54 -1.59 12.01
N MET A 31 10.92 -0.56 12.60
CA MET A 31 11.38 0.83 12.50
C MET A 31 12.73 1.03 13.19
N ILE A 32 12.92 0.49 14.37
CA ILE A 32 14.20 0.55 15.10
C ILE A 32 15.29 -0.21 14.32
N ALA A 33 14.99 -1.43 13.85
CA ALA A 33 15.91 -2.22 13.05
C ALA A 33 16.30 -1.47 11.76
N SER A 34 15.36 -0.80 11.12
CA SER A 34 15.61 0.01 9.91
C SER A 34 16.54 1.20 10.14
N LEU A 35 16.55 1.77 11.35
CA LEU A 35 17.51 2.83 11.73
C LEU A 35 18.89 2.28 12.05
N LEU A 36 18.96 1.11 12.71
CA LEU A 36 20.21 0.47 13.09
C LEU A 36 20.93 -0.15 11.89
N PHE A 37 20.22 -0.95 11.09
CA PHE A 37 20.80 -1.71 9.99
C PHE A 37 20.74 -0.93 8.66
N GLY A 38 21.84 -0.88 7.93
CA GLY A 38 21.94 -0.22 6.63
C GLY A 38 23.36 -0.35 6.06
N SER A 39 23.64 0.40 4.98
CA SER A 39 24.95 0.40 4.31
C SER A 39 26.09 0.98 5.14
N ALA A 40 25.80 1.73 6.22
CA ALA A 40 26.77 2.25 7.16
C ALA A 40 26.45 1.73 8.57
N ASP A 41 27.44 1.30 9.31
CA ASP A 41 27.31 0.86 10.70
C ASP A 41 27.19 2.09 11.62
N ILE A 42 26.02 2.29 12.19
CA ILE A 42 25.73 3.40 13.10
C ILE A 42 25.38 2.82 14.47
N SER A 43 26.00 3.33 15.53
CA SER A 43 25.75 2.86 16.88
C SER A 43 24.36 3.31 17.39
N PHE A 44 23.79 2.51 18.28
CA PHE A 44 22.50 2.84 18.92
C PHE A 44 22.54 4.17 19.67
N GLU A 45 23.67 4.52 20.26
CA GLU A 45 23.88 5.77 21.00
C GLU A 45 23.70 6.99 20.09
N VAL A 46 24.26 6.95 18.87
CA VAL A 46 24.12 8.02 17.87
C VAL A 46 22.66 8.19 17.45
N ILE A 47 21.90 7.08 17.30
CA ILE A 47 20.47 7.15 16.98
C ILE A 47 19.71 7.86 18.12
N LEU A 48 19.96 7.48 19.37
CA LEU A 48 19.28 8.08 20.52
C LEU A 48 19.61 9.57 20.63
N HIS A 49 20.89 9.96 20.44
CA HIS A 49 21.34 11.35 20.43
C HIS A 49 20.65 12.17 19.34
N THR A 50 20.54 11.63 18.13
CA THR A 50 19.87 12.26 17.00
C THR A 50 18.37 12.48 17.29
N LEU A 51 17.69 11.48 17.86
CA LEU A 51 16.27 11.59 18.22
C LEU A 51 16.00 12.58 19.35
N MET A 52 16.99 12.87 20.20
CA MET A 52 16.93 13.91 21.23
C MET A 52 17.16 15.33 20.68
N GLY A 53 17.33 15.48 19.36
CA GLY A 53 17.47 16.77 18.69
C GLY A 53 18.90 17.27 18.54
N ASN A 54 19.90 16.48 18.87
CA ASN A 54 21.30 16.82 18.66
C ASN A 54 21.76 16.26 17.31
N VAL A 55 21.92 17.13 16.32
CA VAL A 55 22.41 16.77 14.97
C VAL A 55 23.67 17.59 14.67
N GLN A 56 24.81 17.07 15.05
CA GLN A 56 26.11 17.75 14.92
C GLN A 56 27.12 16.94 14.11
N THR A 57 27.06 15.62 14.15
CA THR A 57 27.96 14.72 13.43
C THR A 57 27.43 14.30 12.07
N THR A 58 28.30 13.81 11.19
CA THR A 58 27.92 13.29 9.87
C THR A 58 26.95 12.11 10.00
N ASP A 59 27.14 11.24 10.98
CA ASP A 59 26.28 10.07 11.20
C ASP A 59 24.87 10.48 11.65
N GLU A 60 24.77 11.50 12.53
CA GLU A 60 23.50 12.07 12.95
C GLU A 60 22.77 12.74 11.77
N MET A 61 23.48 13.41 10.87
CA MET A 61 22.91 13.97 9.63
C MET A 61 22.38 12.87 8.69
N VAL A 62 23.08 11.74 8.58
CA VAL A 62 22.62 10.60 7.80
C VAL A 62 21.33 10.01 8.39
N ILE A 63 21.26 9.87 9.71
CA ILE A 63 20.06 9.40 10.37
C ILE A 63 18.90 10.36 10.12
N TRP A 64 19.06 11.65 10.39
CA TRP A 64 17.98 12.64 10.36
C TRP A 64 17.49 12.94 8.94
N ASN A 65 18.40 13.03 7.96
CA ASN A 65 18.03 13.46 6.60
C ASN A 65 17.76 12.29 5.63
N ILE A 66 18.25 11.07 5.93
CA ILE A 66 18.15 9.93 5.02
C ILE A 66 17.37 8.78 5.66
N ARG A 67 17.84 8.22 6.80
CA ARG A 67 17.25 6.99 7.35
C ARG A 67 15.87 7.22 7.97
N PHE A 68 15.74 8.29 8.76
CA PHE A 68 14.51 8.57 9.50
C PHE A 68 13.34 8.93 8.57
N PRO A 69 13.45 9.87 7.60
CA PRO A 69 12.38 10.14 6.66
C PRO A 69 12.06 8.95 5.75
N ARG A 70 13.06 8.18 5.29
CA ARG A 70 12.85 6.93 4.53
C ARG A 70 12.01 5.93 5.32
N ASN A 71 12.30 5.77 6.61
CA ASN A 71 11.58 4.90 7.53
C ASN A 71 10.10 5.34 7.68
N ILE A 72 9.86 6.64 7.89
CA ILE A 72 8.51 7.22 7.99
C ILE A 72 7.76 7.03 6.66
N VAL A 73 8.37 7.35 5.52
CA VAL A 73 7.74 7.14 4.20
C VAL A 73 7.37 5.68 4.01
N GLY A 74 8.26 4.75 4.37
CA GLY A 74 7.98 3.31 4.31
C GLY A 74 6.78 2.91 5.16
N ALA A 75 6.69 3.43 6.38
CA ALA A 75 5.55 3.18 7.26
C ALA A 75 4.24 3.75 6.69
N LEU A 76 4.24 4.98 6.18
CA LEU A 76 3.06 5.62 5.58
C LEU A 76 2.61 4.89 4.31
N VAL A 77 3.53 4.55 3.42
CA VAL A 77 3.24 3.80 2.18
C VAL A 77 2.69 2.42 2.50
N GLY A 78 3.31 1.70 3.44
CA GLY A 78 2.86 0.38 3.86
C GLY A 78 1.46 0.41 4.48
N ALA A 79 1.19 1.38 5.35
CA ALA A 79 -0.13 1.60 5.93
C ALA A 79 -1.19 1.90 4.86
N ASN A 80 -0.88 2.81 3.93
CA ASN A 80 -1.78 3.23 2.87
C ASN A 80 -2.15 2.08 1.93
N LEU A 81 -1.16 1.31 1.45
CA LEU A 81 -1.41 0.17 0.58
C LEU A 81 -2.21 -0.93 1.28
N ALA A 82 -1.87 -1.24 2.53
CA ALA A 82 -2.56 -2.27 3.31
C ALA A 82 -4.02 -1.88 3.60
N VAL A 83 -4.29 -0.64 4.00
CA VAL A 83 -5.66 -0.17 4.25
C VAL A 83 -6.45 -0.07 2.95
N SER A 84 -5.84 0.45 1.88
CA SER A 84 -6.47 0.46 0.55
C SER A 84 -6.88 -0.96 0.13
N GLY A 85 -5.99 -1.94 0.27
CA GLY A 85 -6.30 -3.34 0.01
C GLY A 85 -7.42 -3.88 0.89
N ALA A 86 -7.41 -3.61 2.20
CA ALA A 86 -8.47 -4.02 3.12
C ALA A 86 -9.85 -3.49 2.69
N ILE A 87 -9.92 -2.23 2.31
CA ILE A 87 -11.15 -1.60 1.83
C ILE A 87 -11.62 -2.26 0.54
N LEU A 88 -10.74 -2.41 -0.46
CA LEU A 88 -11.11 -3.00 -1.75
C LEU A 88 -11.54 -4.45 -1.63
N GLN A 89 -10.93 -5.23 -0.74
CA GLN A 89 -11.35 -6.60 -0.46
C GLN A 89 -12.76 -6.67 0.13
N ALA A 90 -13.16 -5.70 0.97
CA ALA A 90 -14.55 -5.59 1.45
C ALA A 90 -15.52 -5.18 0.34
N VAL A 91 -15.17 -4.10 -0.37
CA VAL A 91 -16.00 -3.50 -1.42
C VAL A 91 -16.25 -4.48 -2.56
N MET A 92 -15.22 -5.23 -2.95
CA MET A 92 -15.29 -6.21 -4.04
C MET A 92 -15.71 -7.61 -3.58
N LYS A 93 -15.83 -7.83 -2.26
CA LYS A 93 -16.11 -9.15 -1.68
C LYS A 93 -15.15 -10.22 -2.21
N ASN A 94 -13.94 -9.81 -2.44
CA ASN A 94 -12.91 -10.66 -2.99
C ASN A 94 -11.64 -10.50 -2.13
N PRO A 95 -11.20 -11.55 -1.41
CA PRO A 95 -10.00 -11.49 -0.59
C PRO A 95 -8.72 -11.28 -1.40
N LEU A 96 -8.80 -11.40 -2.72
CA LEU A 96 -7.70 -11.23 -3.67
C LEU A 96 -7.69 -9.82 -4.31
N ALA A 97 -8.58 -8.93 -3.90
CA ALA A 97 -8.59 -7.57 -4.41
C ALA A 97 -7.36 -6.79 -3.90
N ASP A 98 -6.73 -6.08 -4.82
CA ASP A 98 -5.53 -5.24 -4.62
C ASP A 98 -5.77 -3.86 -5.26
N PRO A 99 -5.14 -2.80 -4.78
CA PRO A 99 -5.24 -1.46 -5.38
C PRO A 99 -4.96 -1.40 -6.89
N GLY A 100 -4.12 -2.29 -7.41
CA GLY A 100 -3.85 -2.40 -8.85
C GLY A 100 -5.09 -2.72 -9.69
N ILE A 101 -6.08 -3.45 -9.14
CA ILE A 101 -7.32 -3.80 -9.85
C ILE A 101 -8.14 -2.55 -10.23
N VAL A 102 -8.03 -1.47 -9.48
CA VAL A 102 -8.73 -0.20 -9.75
C VAL A 102 -7.94 0.69 -10.72
N GLY A 103 -6.85 0.18 -11.31
CA GLY A 103 -6.04 0.89 -12.29
C GLY A 103 -5.10 1.96 -11.70
N VAL A 104 -5.04 2.11 -10.39
CA VAL A 104 -4.19 3.13 -9.72
C VAL A 104 -2.72 2.98 -10.12
N SER A 105 -2.20 1.76 -10.05
CA SER A 105 -0.80 1.47 -10.38
C SER A 105 -0.46 1.74 -11.85
N SER A 106 -1.32 1.33 -12.78
CA SER A 106 -1.08 1.55 -14.22
C SER A 106 -1.21 3.02 -14.61
N GLY A 107 -2.13 3.76 -14.00
CA GLY A 107 -2.27 5.20 -14.20
C GLY A 107 -1.06 5.98 -13.68
N ALA A 108 -0.63 5.69 -12.45
CA ALA A 108 0.60 6.24 -11.89
C ALA A 108 1.82 5.85 -12.73
N GLY A 109 1.87 4.58 -13.16
CA GLY A 109 2.95 4.03 -13.98
C GLY A 109 3.13 4.79 -15.29
N LEU A 110 2.06 4.96 -16.05
CA LEU A 110 2.13 5.69 -17.32
C LEU A 110 2.53 7.15 -17.11
N ALA A 111 1.88 7.84 -16.18
CA ALA A 111 2.16 9.24 -15.89
C ALA A 111 3.60 9.44 -15.39
N GLY A 112 4.09 8.57 -14.51
CA GLY A 112 5.47 8.60 -14.01
C GLY A 112 6.51 8.32 -15.09
N VAL A 113 6.26 7.33 -15.95
CA VAL A 113 7.16 7.01 -17.08
C VAL A 113 7.22 8.17 -18.07
N ILE A 114 6.09 8.80 -18.39
CA ILE A 114 6.06 10.02 -19.24
C ILE A 114 6.94 11.10 -18.62
N MET A 115 6.78 11.40 -17.33
CA MET A 115 7.59 12.41 -16.64
C MET A 115 9.08 12.10 -16.69
N LEU A 116 9.47 10.86 -16.37
CA LEU A 116 10.88 10.46 -16.31
C LEU A 116 11.57 10.46 -17.68
N ILE A 117 10.83 10.20 -18.75
CA ILE A 117 11.37 10.21 -20.12
C ILE A 117 11.45 11.63 -20.70
N PHE A 118 10.38 12.43 -20.56
CA PHE A 118 10.27 13.72 -21.24
C PHE A 118 10.69 14.93 -20.40
N MET A 119 10.61 14.81 -19.05
CA MET A 119 10.89 15.90 -18.12
C MET A 119 11.76 15.45 -16.92
N PRO A 120 12.92 14.79 -17.15
CA PRO A 120 13.75 14.25 -16.05
C PRO A 120 14.23 15.34 -15.07
N GLU A 121 14.42 16.56 -15.56
CA GLU A 121 14.83 17.73 -14.75
C GLU A 121 13.74 18.16 -13.75
N ALA A 122 12.47 17.87 -14.05
CA ALA A 122 11.33 18.27 -13.23
C ALA A 122 10.96 17.19 -12.19
N SER A 123 11.94 16.60 -11.54
CA SER A 123 11.77 15.47 -10.58
C SER A 123 10.77 15.77 -9.46
N LEU A 124 10.62 17.03 -9.04
CA LEU A 124 9.64 17.46 -8.04
C LEU A 124 8.19 17.26 -8.50
N LEU A 125 7.95 17.29 -9.82
CA LEU A 125 6.61 17.08 -10.38
C LEU A 125 6.26 15.58 -10.55
N LEU A 126 7.20 14.68 -10.38
CA LEU A 126 6.96 13.23 -10.53
C LEU A 126 5.82 12.76 -9.62
N THR A 127 5.90 13.10 -8.33
CA THR A 127 4.88 12.69 -7.35
C THR A 127 3.49 13.23 -7.68
N PRO A 128 3.26 14.56 -7.88
CA PRO A 128 1.93 15.05 -8.20
C PRO A 128 1.39 14.55 -9.55
N VAL A 129 2.23 14.38 -10.56
CA VAL A 129 1.81 13.87 -11.87
C VAL A 129 1.44 12.39 -11.80
N ALA A 130 2.23 11.56 -11.11
CA ALA A 130 1.92 10.16 -10.88
C ALA A 130 0.62 10.01 -10.05
N PHE A 131 0.43 10.86 -9.04
CA PHE A 131 -0.80 10.89 -8.25
C PHE A 131 -2.03 11.21 -9.10
N ILE A 132 -1.95 12.24 -9.94
CA ILE A 132 -3.04 12.62 -10.86
C ILE A 132 -3.32 11.48 -11.83
N GLY A 133 -2.29 10.87 -12.43
CA GLY A 133 -2.43 9.72 -13.32
C GLY A 133 -3.13 8.53 -12.65
N ALA A 134 -2.77 8.24 -11.39
CA ALA A 134 -3.42 7.23 -10.58
C ALA A 134 -4.91 7.51 -10.37
N MET A 135 -5.24 8.73 -9.97
CA MET A 135 -6.63 9.14 -9.68
C MET A 135 -7.48 9.18 -10.95
N LEU A 136 -6.94 9.67 -12.08
CA LEU A 136 -7.62 9.68 -13.37
C LEU A 136 -7.92 8.25 -13.86
N SER A 137 -6.97 7.34 -13.71
CA SER A 137 -7.16 5.94 -14.07
C SER A 137 -8.23 5.28 -13.19
N ALA A 138 -8.21 5.49 -11.88
CA ALA A 138 -9.24 4.98 -10.97
C ALA A 138 -10.62 5.55 -11.30
N ALA A 139 -10.71 6.84 -11.61
CA ALA A 139 -11.95 7.49 -12.04
C ALA A 139 -12.47 6.91 -13.38
N ALA A 140 -11.59 6.66 -14.33
CA ALA A 140 -11.93 6.03 -15.61
C ALA A 140 -12.47 4.61 -15.41
N VAL A 141 -11.79 3.78 -14.60
CA VAL A 141 -12.26 2.42 -14.25
C VAL A 141 -13.65 2.48 -13.63
N TYR A 142 -13.85 3.42 -12.70
CA TYR A 142 -15.13 3.57 -12.02
C TYR A 142 -16.23 4.03 -12.97
N ALA A 143 -15.95 5.02 -13.84
CA ALA A 143 -16.91 5.51 -14.84
C ALA A 143 -17.30 4.42 -15.85
N LEU A 144 -16.35 3.63 -16.35
CA LEU A 144 -16.58 2.52 -17.26
C LEU A 144 -17.37 1.37 -16.61
N ALA A 145 -17.15 1.13 -15.31
CA ALA A 145 -17.89 0.11 -14.56
C ALA A 145 -19.33 0.51 -14.22
N TRP A 146 -19.67 1.80 -14.34
CA TRP A 146 -20.98 2.32 -14.00
C TRP A 146 -22.03 1.95 -15.04
N LYS A 147 -23.01 1.16 -14.65
CA LYS A 147 -24.22 0.85 -15.46
C LYS A 147 -25.35 0.46 -14.51
N ASN A 148 -26.29 1.39 -14.25
CA ASN A 148 -27.41 1.18 -13.32
C ASN A 148 -26.96 0.68 -11.93
N GLY A 149 -25.90 1.28 -11.38
CA GLY A 149 -25.23 0.86 -10.17
C GLY A 149 -23.92 0.11 -10.44
N ILE A 150 -23.12 -0.05 -9.41
CA ILE A 150 -21.78 -0.64 -9.49
C ILE A 150 -21.78 -2.07 -8.99
N ARG A 151 -21.29 -2.98 -9.83
CA ARG A 151 -21.06 -4.38 -9.49
C ARG A 151 -19.56 -4.65 -9.38
N PRO A 152 -19.09 -5.39 -8.37
CA PRO A 152 -17.66 -5.74 -8.21
C PRO A 152 -17.02 -6.32 -9.46
N SER A 153 -17.69 -7.25 -10.15
CA SER A 153 -17.21 -7.86 -11.38
C SER A 153 -16.93 -6.86 -12.51
N ARG A 154 -17.74 -5.79 -12.62
CA ARG A 154 -17.53 -4.74 -13.63
C ARG A 154 -16.31 -3.89 -13.32
N ILE A 155 -16.06 -3.57 -12.04
CA ILE A 155 -14.86 -2.83 -11.65
C ILE A 155 -13.62 -3.64 -12.02
N ILE A 156 -13.63 -4.95 -11.74
CA ILE A 156 -12.51 -5.84 -12.08
C ILE A 156 -12.27 -5.87 -13.59
N LEU A 157 -13.33 -6.08 -14.40
CA LEU A 157 -13.19 -6.12 -15.86
C LEU A 157 -12.73 -4.77 -16.45
N ALA A 158 -13.32 -3.66 -16.00
CA ALA A 158 -12.90 -2.32 -16.41
C ALA A 158 -11.44 -2.05 -16.00
N GLY A 159 -11.06 -2.44 -14.78
CA GLY A 159 -9.70 -2.31 -14.28
C GLY A 159 -8.69 -3.09 -15.10
N VAL A 160 -8.99 -4.33 -15.46
CA VAL A 160 -8.12 -5.15 -16.34
C VAL A 160 -7.97 -4.48 -17.71
N ALA A 161 -9.08 -4.00 -18.32
CA ALA A 161 -9.03 -3.36 -19.64
C ALA A 161 -8.23 -2.05 -19.60
N VAL A 162 -8.49 -1.17 -18.63
CA VAL A 162 -7.75 0.10 -18.47
C VAL A 162 -6.29 -0.16 -18.16
N SER A 163 -5.98 -1.11 -17.27
CA SER A 163 -4.58 -1.45 -16.93
C SER A 163 -3.83 -2.02 -18.14
N ALA A 164 -4.47 -2.85 -18.96
CA ALA A 164 -3.87 -3.36 -20.19
C ALA A 164 -3.60 -2.24 -21.20
N PHE A 165 -4.54 -1.33 -21.39
CA PHE A 165 -4.39 -0.17 -22.27
C PHE A 165 -3.23 0.75 -21.83
N LEU A 166 -3.22 1.14 -20.54
CA LEU A 166 -2.17 1.99 -20.00
C LEU A 166 -0.80 1.28 -19.96
N GLY A 167 -0.79 -0.03 -19.69
CA GLY A 167 0.40 -0.88 -19.73
C GLY A 167 0.99 -0.97 -21.15
N SER A 168 0.15 -1.04 -22.18
CA SER A 168 0.60 -0.97 -23.57
C SER A 168 1.24 0.37 -23.89
N GLY A 169 0.71 1.48 -23.36
CA GLY A 169 1.32 2.81 -23.46
C GLY A 169 2.69 2.86 -22.79
N ILE A 170 2.84 2.29 -21.58
CA ILE A 170 4.13 2.18 -20.90
C ILE A 170 5.12 1.39 -21.77
N SER A 171 4.72 0.21 -22.27
CA SER A 171 5.57 -0.64 -23.12
C SER A 171 6.03 0.09 -24.38
N ALA A 172 5.13 0.82 -25.05
CA ALA A 172 5.47 1.62 -26.22
C ALA A 172 6.53 2.70 -25.91
N LEU A 173 6.36 3.42 -24.80
CA LEU A 173 7.33 4.44 -24.37
C LEU A 173 8.70 3.82 -24.05
N LEU A 174 8.75 2.69 -23.38
CA LEU A 174 10.00 2.00 -23.06
C LEU A 174 10.72 1.48 -24.32
N VAL A 175 10.00 1.11 -25.37
CA VAL A 175 10.58 0.67 -26.64
C VAL A 175 11.08 1.88 -27.46
N PHE A 176 10.27 2.94 -27.58
CA PHE A 176 10.63 4.10 -28.41
C PHE A 176 11.76 4.95 -27.79
N TYR A 177 11.89 4.96 -26.49
CA TYR A 177 12.88 5.75 -25.74
C TYR A 177 13.81 4.86 -24.90
N SER A 178 14.30 3.79 -25.49
CA SER A 178 15.12 2.76 -24.82
C SER A 178 16.42 3.30 -24.17
N ASP A 179 16.93 4.43 -24.64
CA ASP A 179 18.08 5.15 -24.09
C ASP A 179 17.78 5.87 -22.75
N LYS A 180 16.51 6.14 -22.44
CA LYS A 180 16.05 6.89 -21.25
C LYS A 180 15.31 6.05 -20.20
N VAL A 181 15.27 4.73 -20.37
CA VAL A 181 14.40 3.86 -19.57
C VAL A 181 14.92 3.54 -18.17
N GLN A 182 16.22 3.73 -17.88
CA GLN A 182 16.81 3.26 -16.63
C GLN A 182 16.11 3.81 -15.39
N GLY A 183 15.87 5.12 -15.34
CA GLY A 183 15.17 5.76 -14.24
C GLY A 183 13.70 5.31 -14.13
N ALA A 184 13.04 5.13 -15.29
CA ALA A 184 11.65 4.65 -15.34
C ALA A 184 11.53 3.19 -14.83
N LEU A 185 12.45 2.30 -15.20
CA LEU A 185 12.47 0.92 -14.73
C LEU A 185 12.67 0.85 -13.22
N LEU A 186 13.64 1.59 -12.66
CA LEU A 186 13.86 1.62 -11.22
C LEU A 186 12.64 2.12 -10.47
N TRP A 187 11.97 3.16 -10.97
CA TRP A 187 10.76 3.68 -10.35
C TRP A 187 9.57 2.70 -10.46
N MET A 188 9.43 1.99 -11.59
CA MET A 188 8.38 0.98 -11.80
C MET A 188 8.53 -0.24 -10.87
N VAL A 189 9.75 -0.60 -10.50
CA VAL A 189 9.98 -1.70 -9.54
C VAL A 189 9.47 -1.36 -8.14
N GLY A 190 9.43 -0.07 -7.81
CA GLY A 190 8.97 0.43 -6.52
C GLY A 190 9.99 0.26 -5.40
N GLY A 191 10.29 1.36 -4.72
CA GLY A 191 11.27 1.38 -3.65
C GLY A 191 11.25 2.69 -2.86
N LEU A 192 12.03 2.71 -1.79
CA LEU A 192 12.11 3.84 -0.86
C LEU A 192 13.46 4.58 -0.93
N SER A 193 14.33 4.20 -1.86
CA SER A 193 15.65 4.84 -2.04
C SER A 193 15.47 6.32 -2.37
N ALA A 194 16.34 7.17 -1.81
CA ALA A 194 16.32 8.62 -1.98
C ALA A 194 15.01 9.31 -1.53
N ARG A 195 14.24 8.72 -0.61
CA ARG A 195 13.09 9.39 0.02
C ARG A 195 13.57 10.19 1.23
N SER A 196 13.05 11.41 1.36
CA SER A 196 13.46 12.41 2.34
C SER A 196 12.24 13.16 2.92
N TRP A 197 12.45 14.18 3.72
CA TRP A 197 11.37 14.93 4.39
C TRP A 197 10.28 15.48 3.46
N PRO A 198 10.56 16.03 2.27
CA PRO A 198 9.52 16.50 1.35
C PRO A 198 8.50 15.40 0.98
N GLN A 199 8.92 14.14 0.86
CA GLN A 199 8.00 13.04 0.59
C GLN A 199 7.16 12.68 1.83
N VAL A 200 7.70 12.81 3.04
CA VAL A 200 6.92 12.68 4.28
C VAL A 200 5.85 13.75 4.33
N GLU A 201 6.22 15.02 4.17
CA GLU A 201 5.32 16.17 4.20
C GLU A 201 4.20 16.07 3.15
N SER A 202 4.55 15.61 1.95
CA SER A 202 3.60 15.40 0.88
C SER A 202 2.62 14.26 1.15
N LEU A 203 3.09 13.11 1.70
CA LEU A 203 2.25 11.92 1.90
C LEU A 203 1.38 12.00 3.15
N PHE A 204 1.89 12.61 4.22
CA PHE A 204 1.28 12.62 5.53
C PHE A 204 -0.18 13.11 5.54
N PRO A 205 -0.55 14.25 4.90
CA PRO A 205 -1.94 14.72 4.87
C PRO A 205 -2.89 13.73 4.20
N TYR A 206 -2.50 13.14 3.08
CA TYR A 206 -3.32 12.15 2.36
C TYR A 206 -3.49 10.88 3.17
N THR A 207 -2.45 10.44 3.87
CA THR A 207 -2.50 9.28 4.76
C THR A 207 -3.48 9.53 5.90
N ILE A 208 -3.36 10.65 6.61
CA ILE A 208 -4.24 10.96 7.74
C ILE A 208 -5.69 11.06 7.26
N LEU A 209 -5.94 11.81 6.18
CA LEU A 209 -7.28 11.95 5.62
C LEU A 209 -7.88 10.60 5.26
N GLY A 210 -7.14 9.78 4.50
CA GLY A 210 -7.60 8.46 4.07
C GLY A 210 -7.82 7.49 5.23
N LEU A 211 -6.93 7.47 6.24
CA LEU A 211 -7.09 6.62 7.43
C LEU A 211 -8.29 7.04 8.27
N VAL A 212 -8.53 8.34 8.46
CA VAL A 212 -9.71 8.84 9.19
C VAL A 212 -10.99 8.36 8.50
N PHE A 213 -11.11 8.55 7.18
CA PHE A 213 -12.27 8.06 6.43
C PHE A 213 -12.40 6.54 6.45
N ALA A 214 -11.30 5.81 6.38
CA ALA A 214 -11.29 4.35 6.48
C ALA A 214 -11.79 3.86 7.85
N ILE A 215 -11.33 4.49 8.94
CA ILE A 215 -11.78 4.18 10.31
C ILE A 215 -13.26 4.52 10.50
N CYS A 216 -13.72 5.68 10.04
CA CYS A 216 -15.13 6.04 10.05
C CYS A 216 -16.00 5.05 9.25
N GLY A 217 -15.45 4.49 8.16
CA GLY A 217 -16.10 3.52 7.30
C GLY A 217 -16.13 2.08 7.83
N CYS A 218 -15.42 1.74 8.91
CA CYS A 218 -15.25 0.36 9.38
C CYS A 218 -16.58 -0.39 9.58
N LYS A 219 -17.58 0.25 10.19
CA LYS A 219 -18.89 -0.36 10.40
C LYS A 219 -19.58 -0.66 9.07
N ALA A 220 -19.53 0.28 8.14
CA ALA A 220 -20.12 0.13 6.81
C ALA A 220 -19.39 -0.98 6.00
N LEU A 221 -18.07 -1.06 6.08
CA LEU A 221 -17.26 -2.12 5.45
C LEU A 221 -17.60 -3.51 6.03
N THR A 222 -17.78 -3.61 7.35
CA THR A 222 -18.18 -4.86 8.00
C THR A 222 -19.56 -5.32 7.49
N ILE A 223 -20.53 -4.42 7.42
CA ILE A 223 -21.87 -4.73 6.91
C ILE A 223 -21.80 -5.07 5.41
N LEU A 224 -21.05 -4.32 4.61
CA LEU A 224 -20.89 -4.56 3.18
C LEU A 224 -20.27 -5.94 2.86
N SER A 225 -19.39 -6.42 3.72
CA SER A 225 -18.76 -7.74 3.57
C SER A 225 -19.74 -8.90 3.73
N LEU A 226 -20.91 -8.70 4.37
CA LEU A 226 -21.96 -9.72 4.53
C LEU A 226 -22.76 -9.97 3.24
N GLY A 227 -22.66 -9.09 2.25
CA GLY A 227 -23.36 -9.20 0.99
C GLY A 227 -24.29 -8.01 0.73
N ASP A 228 -24.57 -7.72 -0.56
CA ASP A 228 -25.36 -6.53 -0.96
C ASP A 228 -26.81 -6.60 -0.48
N GLU A 229 -27.43 -7.78 -0.57
CA GLU A 229 -28.82 -7.98 -0.13
C GLU A 229 -28.92 -7.81 1.38
N THR A 230 -28.05 -8.46 2.14
CA THR A 230 -27.99 -8.33 3.60
C THR A 230 -27.71 -6.88 4.00
N ALA A 231 -26.74 -6.23 3.35
CA ALA A 231 -26.37 -4.86 3.64
C ALA A 231 -27.55 -3.88 3.38
N ARG A 232 -28.27 -4.05 2.28
CA ARG A 232 -29.50 -3.26 2.01
C ARG A 232 -30.58 -3.54 3.03
N GLY A 233 -30.81 -4.81 3.41
CA GLY A 233 -31.76 -5.19 4.45
C GLY A 233 -31.46 -4.54 5.81
N LEU A 234 -30.17 -4.29 6.11
CA LEU A 234 -29.70 -3.56 7.29
C LEU A 234 -29.72 -2.03 7.13
N GLY A 235 -30.28 -1.52 6.02
CA GLY A 235 -30.42 -0.08 5.76
C GLY A 235 -29.15 0.60 5.24
N LEU A 236 -28.12 -0.15 4.82
CA LEU A 236 -26.88 0.45 4.30
C LEU A 236 -27.11 0.97 2.86
N PRO A 237 -26.78 2.24 2.54
CA PRO A 237 -26.79 2.75 1.17
C PRO A 237 -25.58 2.21 0.38
N VAL A 238 -25.68 0.95 -0.05
CA VAL A 238 -24.58 0.13 -0.62
C VAL A 238 -23.80 0.88 -1.69
N GLU A 239 -24.49 1.53 -2.64
CA GLU A 239 -23.84 2.22 -3.76
C GLU A 239 -22.98 3.42 -3.29
N LYS A 240 -23.51 4.22 -2.34
CA LYS A 240 -22.77 5.36 -1.77
C LYS A 240 -21.57 4.90 -0.99
N VAL A 241 -21.73 3.88 -0.14
CA VAL A 241 -20.63 3.32 0.66
C VAL A 241 -19.56 2.73 -0.26
N ARG A 242 -19.95 1.99 -1.30
CA ARG A 242 -19.02 1.42 -2.27
C ARG A 242 -18.23 2.50 -2.98
N PHE A 243 -18.90 3.57 -3.44
CA PHE A 243 -18.26 4.70 -4.09
C PHE A 243 -17.25 5.39 -3.16
N THR A 244 -17.71 5.82 -1.98
CA THR A 244 -16.88 6.56 -1.05
C THR A 244 -15.69 5.74 -0.57
N MET A 245 -15.88 4.47 -0.24
CA MET A 245 -14.79 3.60 0.21
C MET A 245 -13.81 3.29 -0.92
N THR A 246 -14.28 3.09 -2.15
CA THR A 246 -13.37 2.94 -3.30
C THR A 246 -12.56 4.20 -3.54
N ALA A 247 -13.15 5.39 -3.42
CA ALA A 247 -12.44 6.66 -3.55
C ALA A 247 -11.37 6.83 -2.45
N VAL A 248 -11.68 6.46 -1.21
CA VAL A 248 -10.71 6.44 -0.10
C VAL A 248 -9.57 5.46 -0.37
N ALA A 249 -9.88 4.26 -0.85
CA ALA A 249 -8.87 3.28 -1.21
C ALA A 249 -7.97 3.77 -2.36
N ALA A 250 -8.55 4.39 -3.39
CA ALA A 250 -7.81 4.97 -4.50
C ALA A 250 -6.90 6.13 -4.04
N LEU A 251 -7.38 7.00 -3.15
CA LEU A 251 -6.61 8.10 -2.57
C LEU A 251 -5.37 7.58 -1.82
N LEU A 252 -5.56 6.61 -0.93
CA LEU A 252 -4.47 6.00 -0.16
C LEU A 252 -3.44 5.31 -1.08
N ALA A 253 -3.91 4.54 -2.06
CA ALA A 253 -3.04 3.86 -3.01
C ALA A 253 -2.32 4.83 -3.94
N ALA A 254 -3.00 5.86 -4.46
CA ALA A 254 -2.39 6.88 -5.32
C ALA A 254 -1.30 7.65 -4.57
N GLY A 255 -1.54 8.04 -3.32
CA GLY A 255 -0.53 8.67 -2.47
C GLY A 255 0.69 7.77 -2.26
N ALA A 256 0.49 6.49 -1.99
CA ALA A 256 1.57 5.54 -1.80
C ALA A 256 2.39 5.31 -3.09
N VAL A 257 1.70 5.01 -4.20
CA VAL A 257 2.33 4.69 -5.49
C VAL A 257 3.07 5.89 -6.10
N SER A 258 2.52 7.10 -5.96
CA SER A 258 3.15 8.32 -6.49
C SER A 258 4.51 8.63 -5.86
N ILE A 259 4.74 8.16 -4.62
CA ILE A 259 6.00 8.34 -3.90
C ILE A 259 6.90 7.12 -4.03
N ALA A 260 6.37 5.94 -3.75
CA ALA A 260 7.19 4.73 -3.66
C ALA A 260 7.30 3.94 -4.99
N GLY A 261 6.58 4.33 -6.04
CA GLY A 261 6.46 3.55 -7.26
C GLY A 261 5.54 2.34 -7.09
N LEU A 262 5.63 1.36 -8.00
CA LEU A 262 4.66 0.27 -8.11
C LEU A 262 4.99 -0.88 -7.12
N ILE A 263 4.70 -0.70 -5.83
CA ILE A 263 4.86 -1.76 -4.84
C ILE A 263 3.59 -2.62 -4.80
N GLY A 264 3.72 -3.89 -5.18
CA GLY A 264 2.65 -4.88 -5.12
C GLY A 264 2.61 -5.67 -3.81
N PHE A 265 1.58 -6.53 -3.69
CA PHE A 265 1.37 -7.51 -2.62
C PHE A 265 1.08 -6.97 -1.22
N VAL A 266 1.49 -5.77 -0.83
CA VAL A 266 1.19 -5.20 0.50
C VAL A 266 -0.31 -5.16 0.73
N GLY A 267 -1.07 -4.59 -0.22
CA GLY A 267 -2.54 -4.49 -0.15
C GLY A 267 -3.27 -5.83 -0.26
N LEU A 268 -2.62 -6.86 -0.78
CA LEU A 268 -3.15 -8.20 -0.89
C LEU A 268 -2.90 -9.02 0.39
N VAL A 269 -1.64 -9.10 0.79
CA VAL A 269 -1.13 -10.02 1.80
C VAL A 269 -1.45 -9.54 3.21
N VAL A 270 -1.16 -8.28 3.51
CA VAL A 270 -1.28 -7.76 4.89
C VAL A 270 -2.71 -7.82 5.43
N PRO A 271 -3.75 -7.29 4.74
CA PRO A 271 -5.10 -7.37 5.29
C PRO A 271 -5.63 -8.80 5.34
N HIS A 272 -5.13 -9.69 4.50
CA HIS A 272 -5.49 -11.10 4.57
C HIS A 272 -4.93 -11.76 5.83
N ILE A 273 -3.64 -11.53 6.15
CA ILE A 273 -3.01 -12.00 7.39
C ILE A 273 -3.78 -11.46 8.60
N VAL A 274 -4.08 -10.16 8.61
CA VAL A 274 -4.81 -9.53 9.71
C VAL A 274 -6.17 -10.21 9.91
N ARG A 275 -6.95 -10.43 8.84
CA ARG A 275 -8.26 -11.12 8.94
C ARG A 275 -8.15 -12.56 9.46
N LEU A 276 -7.14 -13.30 9.06
CA LEU A 276 -6.91 -14.65 9.58
C LEU A 276 -6.68 -14.64 11.09
N ILE A 277 -6.08 -13.58 11.61
CA ILE A 277 -5.67 -13.52 13.01
C ILE A 277 -6.73 -12.82 13.88
N VAL A 278 -7.30 -11.67 13.45
CA VAL A 278 -8.26 -10.90 14.27
C VAL A 278 -9.73 -11.17 13.93
N GLY A 279 -10.02 -11.86 12.81
CA GLY A 279 -11.36 -12.08 12.28
C GLY A 279 -11.80 -11.02 11.27
N THR A 280 -13.08 -11.03 10.89
CA THR A 280 -13.62 -10.26 9.76
C THR A 280 -14.20 -8.90 10.14
N ASP A 281 -14.12 -8.47 11.40
CA ASP A 281 -14.60 -7.17 11.86
C ASP A 281 -13.62 -6.05 11.46
N TYR A 282 -14.05 -5.18 10.55
CA TYR A 282 -13.23 -4.10 10.01
C TYR A 282 -12.79 -3.06 11.04
N LYS A 283 -13.42 -3.02 12.20
CA LYS A 283 -12.95 -2.21 13.35
C LYS A 283 -11.55 -2.60 13.82
N TYR A 284 -11.16 -3.88 13.63
CA TYR A 284 -9.82 -4.38 13.94
C TYR A 284 -8.97 -4.59 12.69
N VAL A 285 -9.62 -4.93 11.55
CA VAL A 285 -8.92 -5.18 10.29
C VAL A 285 -8.27 -3.92 9.74
N VAL A 286 -8.96 -2.77 9.74
CA VAL A 286 -8.40 -1.51 9.21
C VAL A 286 -7.21 -1.04 10.02
N PRO A 287 -7.30 -0.82 11.35
CA PRO A 287 -6.13 -0.39 12.12
C PRO A 287 -5.03 -1.46 12.16
N GLY A 288 -5.39 -2.74 12.25
CA GLY A 288 -4.41 -3.83 12.20
C GLY A 288 -3.65 -3.87 10.88
N SER A 289 -4.34 -3.62 9.75
CA SER A 289 -3.72 -3.53 8.41
C SER A 289 -2.81 -2.32 8.28
N ALA A 290 -3.22 -1.16 8.81
CA ALA A 290 -2.39 0.04 8.82
C ALA A 290 -1.07 -0.20 9.57
N ILE A 291 -1.17 -0.71 10.78
CA ILE A 291 -0.02 -0.94 11.66
C ILE A 291 0.89 -2.02 11.08
N LEU A 292 0.34 -3.20 10.75
CA LEU A 292 1.13 -4.30 10.22
C LEU A 292 1.73 -3.96 8.85
N GLY A 293 0.99 -3.25 7.99
CA GLY A 293 1.46 -2.82 6.67
C GLY A 293 2.65 -1.87 6.76
N ALA A 294 2.61 -0.93 7.71
CA ALA A 294 3.74 -0.07 8.02
C ALA A 294 4.99 -0.88 8.38
N GLY A 295 4.85 -1.82 9.33
CA GLY A 295 5.97 -2.65 9.78
C GLY A 295 6.51 -3.57 8.68
N VAL A 296 5.64 -4.22 7.91
CA VAL A 296 6.05 -5.14 6.83
C VAL A 296 6.83 -4.42 5.75
N LEU A 297 6.38 -3.24 5.30
CA LEU A 297 7.10 -2.54 4.23
C LEU A 297 8.45 -2.00 4.70
N VAL A 298 8.52 -1.45 5.92
CA VAL A 298 9.79 -1.00 6.52
C VAL A 298 10.75 -2.19 6.70
N PHE A 299 10.24 -3.34 7.12
CA PHE A 299 11.03 -4.55 7.26
C PHE A 299 11.55 -5.04 5.90
N CYS A 300 10.73 -5.07 4.85
CA CYS A 300 11.14 -5.44 3.50
C CYS A 300 12.19 -4.47 2.94
N ASP A 301 12.06 -3.17 3.17
CA ASP A 301 13.06 -2.17 2.76
C ASP A 301 14.39 -2.40 3.49
N THR A 302 14.33 -2.71 4.77
CA THR A 302 15.54 -3.02 5.57
C THR A 302 16.23 -4.28 5.06
N LEU A 303 15.48 -5.35 4.78
CA LEU A 303 16.03 -6.56 4.18
C LEU A 303 16.70 -6.27 2.84
N GLY A 304 16.07 -5.46 1.97
CA GLY A 304 16.63 -5.10 0.66
C GLY A 304 17.94 -4.33 0.75
N ARG A 305 18.16 -3.57 1.85
CA ARG A 305 19.41 -2.85 2.10
C ARG A 305 20.52 -3.71 2.70
N VAL A 306 20.15 -4.73 3.47
CA VAL A 306 21.13 -5.53 4.24
C VAL A 306 21.59 -6.77 3.48
N LEU A 307 20.65 -7.49 2.81
CA LEU A 307 20.93 -8.82 2.24
C LEU A 307 22.04 -8.82 1.16
N PHE A 308 22.15 -7.73 0.40
CA PHE A 308 23.06 -7.66 -0.74
C PHE A 308 24.00 -6.43 -0.67
N SER A 309 24.23 -5.90 0.54
CA SER A 309 25.12 -4.76 0.72
C SER A 309 26.46 -4.97 -0.02
N PRO A 310 26.98 -3.97 -0.77
CA PRO A 310 26.54 -2.57 -0.82
C PRO A 310 25.41 -2.28 -1.85
N ILE A 311 24.87 -3.27 -2.54
CA ILE A 311 23.79 -3.10 -3.53
C ILE A 311 22.44 -3.10 -2.78
N GLU A 312 21.68 -2.02 -2.95
CA GLU A 312 20.33 -1.96 -2.39
C GLU A 312 19.29 -2.56 -3.35
N ILE A 313 18.57 -3.57 -2.88
CA ILE A 313 17.43 -4.13 -3.62
C ILE A 313 16.17 -3.34 -3.26
N PRO A 314 15.40 -2.82 -4.25
CA PRO A 314 14.13 -2.15 -4.01
C PRO A 314 13.15 -2.98 -3.20
N ALA A 315 12.45 -2.35 -2.25
CA ALA A 315 11.48 -3.00 -1.37
C ALA A 315 10.36 -3.75 -2.12
N GLY A 316 9.99 -3.27 -3.31
CA GLY A 316 9.00 -3.93 -4.18
C GLY A 316 9.42 -5.33 -4.61
N ILE A 317 10.72 -5.56 -4.89
CA ILE A 317 11.24 -6.89 -5.22
C ILE A 317 11.13 -7.82 -4.02
N ILE A 318 11.59 -7.38 -2.85
CA ILE A 318 11.52 -8.19 -1.62
C ILE A 318 10.06 -8.54 -1.29
N MET A 319 9.17 -7.55 -1.41
CA MET A 319 7.75 -7.77 -1.16
C MET A 319 7.12 -8.76 -2.15
N ALA A 320 7.52 -8.73 -3.43
CA ALA A 320 7.05 -9.68 -4.44
C ALA A 320 7.56 -11.10 -4.16
N PHE A 321 8.83 -11.25 -3.79
CA PHE A 321 9.41 -12.54 -3.42
C PHE A 321 8.77 -13.18 -2.19
N LEU A 322 8.35 -12.39 -1.22
CA LEU A 322 7.63 -12.88 -0.03
C LEU A 322 6.14 -13.06 -0.30
N GLY A 323 5.54 -12.13 -1.02
CA GLY A 323 4.09 -12.08 -1.23
C GLY A 323 3.57 -13.11 -2.21
N ALA A 324 4.27 -13.37 -3.31
CA ALA A 324 3.79 -14.31 -4.32
C ALA A 324 3.76 -15.78 -3.82
N PRO A 325 4.78 -16.32 -3.16
CA PRO A 325 4.70 -17.67 -2.56
C PRO A 325 3.63 -17.77 -1.48
N PHE A 326 3.51 -16.75 -0.63
CA PHE A 326 2.45 -16.70 0.38
C PHE A 326 1.06 -16.74 -0.25
N PHE A 327 0.86 -15.99 -1.33
CA PHE A 327 -0.40 -15.98 -2.06
C PHE A 327 -0.72 -17.33 -2.70
N LEU A 328 0.26 -17.99 -3.33
CA LEU A 328 0.10 -19.34 -3.90
C LEU A 328 -0.25 -20.38 -2.82
N TYR A 329 0.37 -20.28 -1.66
CA TYR A 329 0.03 -21.12 -0.50
C TYR A 329 -1.43 -20.92 -0.07
N LEU A 330 -1.90 -19.67 -0.01
CA LEU A 330 -3.29 -19.37 0.34
C LEU A 330 -4.29 -19.92 -0.68
N LEU A 331 -4.01 -19.76 -1.98
CA LEU A 331 -4.84 -20.33 -3.05
C LEU A 331 -5.01 -21.84 -2.90
N ARG A 332 -3.92 -22.55 -2.64
CA ARG A 332 -3.96 -24.01 -2.44
C ARG A 332 -4.77 -24.43 -1.21
N ARG A 333 -4.80 -23.63 -0.18
CA ARG A 333 -5.54 -23.93 1.06
C ARG A 333 -7.02 -23.57 0.97
N SER A 334 -7.39 -22.63 0.10
CA SER A 334 -8.79 -22.19 -0.11
C SER A 334 -9.54 -22.96 -1.18
N ALA A 335 -8.84 -23.74 -2.00
CA ALA A 335 -9.41 -24.71 -2.95
C ALA A 335 -9.67 -26.04 -2.25
#